data_d4cf6a1145ab25edf9b4dbf455db5275
#
_entry.id   d4cf6a1145ab25edf9b4dbf455db5275
#
_cell.length_a   1.000
_cell.length_b   1.000
_cell.length_c   1.000
_cell.angle_alpha   90.00
_cell.angle_beta   90.00
_cell.angle_gamma   90.00
#
_symmetry.space_group_name_H-M   'P 1'
#
loop_
_entity.id
_entity.type
_entity.pdbx_description
1 polymer ?
#
loop_
_entity_poly.entity_id
_entity_poly.type
_entity_poly.pdbx_seq_one_letter_code
_entity_poly.pdbx_strand_id
1 'polypeptide(L)'
;MKKRSTPEIIATILEAANGGIGKTRLLTQANLTSAQFQKYIELLVAKRLLARSDDNGGRSAYRTTGLGIQYLTLYNSIKSASYIRL
;
A
#
# COMPACT_ATOMS: atom_id res chain seq x y z
N MET A 1 21.65 -2.55 -7.42
CA MET A 1 20.27 -2.05 -7.28
C MET A 1 19.64 -2.62 -6.03
N LYS A 2 19.11 -1.76 -5.20
CA LYS A 2 18.46 -2.20 -3.97
C LYS A 2 17.06 -2.72 -4.25
N LYS A 3 16.76 -3.90 -3.76
CA LYS A 3 15.40 -4.40 -3.75
C LYS A 3 14.66 -3.83 -2.54
N ARG A 4 13.44 -3.40 -2.77
CA ARG A 4 12.59 -2.98 -1.66
C ARG A 4 12.17 -4.22 -0.88
N SER A 5 12.10 -4.10 0.45
CA SER A 5 11.56 -5.17 1.29
C SER A 5 10.04 -5.23 1.15
N THR A 6 9.46 -6.37 1.50
CA THR A 6 8.00 -6.52 1.48
C THR A 6 7.29 -5.49 2.36
N PRO A 7 7.72 -5.25 3.61
CA PRO A 7 7.08 -4.20 4.42
C PRO A 7 7.19 -2.82 3.78
N GLU A 8 8.30 -2.53 3.14
CA GLU A 8 8.51 -1.25 2.46
C GLU A 8 7.54 -1.07 1.30
N ILE A 9 7.37 -2.12 0.49
CA ILE A 9 6.44 -2.10 -0.64
C ILE A 9 5.00 -1.91 -0.13
N ILE A 10 4.63 -2.64 0.92
CA ILE A 10 3.30 -2.52 1.51
C ILE A 10 3.06 -1.10 2.00
N ALA A 11 4.01 -0.52 2.71
CA ALA A 11 3.89 0.85 3.21
C ALA A 11 3.73 1.84 2.05
N THR A 12 4.48 1.67 0.97
CA THR A 12 4.38 2.53 -0.19
C THR A 12 2.98 2.47 -0.81
N ILE A 13 2.42 1.27 -0.94
CA ILE A 13 1.07 1.09 -1.47
C ILE A 13 0.05 1.78 -0.58
N LEU A 14 0.13 1.55 0.73
CA LEU A 14 -0.84 2.10 1.67
C LEU A 14 -0.75 3.63 1.75
N GLU A 15 0.44 4.20 1.64
CA GLU A 15 0.59 5.64 1.60
C GLU A 15 -0.04 6.22 0.33
N ALA A 16 0.20 5.60 -0.81
CA ALA A 16 -0.35 6.05 -2.08
C ALA A 16 -1.88 5.96 -2.10
N ALA A 17 -2.44 4.94 -1.45
CA ALA A 17 -3.88 4.72 -1.43
C ALA A 17 -4.59 5.44 -0.29
N ASN A 18 -3.86 6.16 0.55
CA ASN A 18 -4.47 6.90 1.64
C ASN A 18 -5.29 8.06 1.05
N GLY A 19 -6.60 8.02 1.27
CA GLY A 19 -7.52 8.99 0.69
C GLY A 19 -8.18 8.53 -0.61
N GLY A 20 -7.73 7.40 -1.16
CA GLY A 20 -8.31 6.83 -2.36
C GLY A 20 -7.47 7.09 -3.60
N ILE A 21 -7.34 6.07 -4.45
CA ILE A 21 -6.55 6.16 -5.67
C ILE A 21 -7.03 5.12 -6.68
N GLY A 22 -6.99 5.47 -7.97
CA GLY A 22 -7.30 4.52 -9.02
C GLY A 22 -6.14 3.57 -9.30
N LYS A 23 -6.45 2.46 -9.96
CA LYS A 23 -5.48 1.39 -10.23
C LYS A 23 -4.23 1.89 -10.95
N THR A 24 -4.41 2.61 -12.04
CA THR A 24 -3.28 3.04 -12.87
C THR A 24 -2.33 3.96 -12.12
N ARG A 25 -2.91 4.89 -11.37
CA ARG A 25 -2.09 5.82 -10.57
C ARG A 25 -1.38 5.09 -9.45
N LEU A 26 -2.04 4.12 -8.82
CA LEU A 26 -1.44 3.34 -7.75
C LEU A 26 -0.25 2.55 -8.27
N LEU A 27 -0.41 1.89 -9.41
CA LEU A 27 0.67 1.16 -10.06
C LEU A 27 1.88 2.06 -10.28
N THR A 28 1.64 3.25 -10.83
CA THR A 28 2.69 4.19 -11.17
C THR A 28 3.36 4.76 -9.92
N GLN A 29 2.56 5.22 -8.96
CA GLN A 29 3.10 5.83 -7.75
C GLN A 29 3.89 4.85 -6.89
N ALA A 30 3.41 3.62 -6.81
CA ALA A 30 4.10 2.59 -6.03
C ALA A 30 5.22 1.90 -6.82
N ASN A 31 5.34 2.22 -8.10
CA ASN A 31 6.36 1.68 -8.99
C ASN A 31 6.33 0.15 -8.99
N LEU A 32 5.16 -0.39 -9.33
CA LEU A 32 4.93 -1.82 -9.33
C LEU A 32 4.76 -2.35 -10.74
N THR A 33 5.22 -3.57 -10.97
CA THR A 33 4.82 -4.32 -12.16
C THR A 33 3.38 -4.79 -12.00
N SER A 34 2.74 -5.18 -13.10
CA SER A 34 1.37 -5.71 -13.04
C SER A 34 1.30 -6.95 -12.15
N ALA A 35 2.29 -7.82 -12.22
CA ALA A 35 2.32 -9.03 -11.40
C ALA A 35 2.47 -8.70 -9.91
N GLN A 36 3.36 -7.76 -9.58
CA GLN A 36 3.53 -7.30 -8.20
C GLN A 36 2.25 -6.65 -7.69
N PHE A 37 1.64 -5.80 -8.50
CA PHE A 37 0.40 -5.14 -8.14
C PHE A 37 -0.65 -6.16 -7.74
N GLN A 38 -0.90 -7.15 -8.61
CA GLN A 38 -1.93 -8.14 -8.35
C GLN A 38 -1.63 -8.92 -7.06
N LYS A 39 -0.40 -9.35 -6.90
CA LYS A 39 0.02 -10.11 -5.72
C LYS A 39 -0.20 -9.32 -4.43
N TYR A 40 0.30 -8.08 -4.38
CA TYR A 40 0.23 -7.29 -3.16
C TYR A 40 -1.18 -6.77 -2.89
N ILE A 41 -1.91 -6.39 -3.92
CA ILE A 41 -3.29 -5.90 -3.74
C ILE A 41 -4.18 -7.01 -3.20
N GLU A 42 -4.07 -8.22 -3.73
CA GLU A 42 -4.85 -9.34 -3.21
C GLU A 42 -4.55 -9.60 -1.74
N LEU A 43 -3.27 -9.58 -1.39
CA LEU A 43 -2.85 -9.77 -0.01
C LEU A 43 -3.42 -8.69 0.90
N LEU A 44 -3.30 -7.43 0.50
CA LEU A 44 -3.71 -6.30 1.34
C LEU A 44 -5.22 -6.23 1.50
N VAL A 45 -5.98 -6.54 0.45
CA VAL A 45 -7.43 -6.59 0.53
C VAL A 45 -7.87 -7.75 1.42
N ALA A 46 -7.24 -8.92 1.27
CA ALA A 46 -7.54 -10.08 2.11
C ALA A 46 -7.29 -9.80 3.58
N LYS A 47 -6.27 -9.02 3.89
CA LYS A 47 -5.92 -8.66 5.26
C LYS A 47 -6.65 -7.41 5.76
N ARG A 48 -7.51 -6.86 4.94
CA ARG A 48 -8.32 -5.69 5.26
C ARG A 48 -7.50 -4.43 5.53
N LEU A 49 -6.30 -4.37 5.01
CA LEU A 49 -5.47 -3.17 5.07
C LEU A 49 -5.84 -2.19 3.96
N LEU A 50 -6.43 -2.71 2.90
CA LEU A 50 -6.83 -1.95 1.73
C LEU A 50 -8.26 -2.31 1.38
N ALA A 51 -9.07 -1.31 1.05
CA ALA A 51 -10.42 -1.50 0.56
C ALA A 51 -10.45 -1.25 -0.93
N ARG A 52 -11.19 -2.08 -1.65
CA ARG A 52 -11.40 -1.93 -3.08
C ARG A 52 -12.84 -1.57 -3.34
N SER A 53 -13.06 -0.59 -4.21
CA SER A 53 -14.39 -0.25 -4.69
C SER A 53 -14.37 -0.19 -6.21
N ASP A 54 -15.47 -0.59 -6.82
CA ASP A 54 -15.63 -0.52 -8.27
C ASP A 54 -16.76 0.43 -8.58
N ASP A 55 -16.54 1.31 -9.57
CA ASP A 55 -17.62 2.18 -10.03
C ASP A 55 -18.45 1.49 -11.12
N ASN A 56 -19.50 2.18 -11.58
CA ASN A 56 -20.37 1.62 -12.60
C ASN A 56 -19.72 1.49 -13.96
N GLY A 57 -18.57 2.12 -14.16
CA GLY A 57 -17.81 2.04 -15.39
C GLY A 57 -16.76 0.93 -15.37
N GLY A 58 -16.76 0.09 -14.34
CA GLY A 58 -15.79 -1.00 -14.22
C GLY A 58 -14.41 -0.54 -13.76
N ARG A 59 -14.29 0.67 -13.25
CA ARG A 59 -13.05 1.18 -12.72
C ARG A 59 -12.89 0.80 -11.26
N SER A 60 -11.71 0.34 -10.92
CA SER A 60 -11.39 -0.01 -9.54
C SER A 60 -10.67 1.16 -8.88
N ALA A 61 -11.03 1.41 -7.64
CA ALA A 61 -10.35 2.37 -6.78
C ALA A 61 -9.98 1.67 -5.49
N TYR A 62 -8.91 2.13 -4.89
CA TYR A 62 -8.37 1.52 -3.67
C TYR A 62 -8.20 2.60 -2.61
N ARG A 63 -8.51 2.24 -1.38
CA ARG A 63 -8.38 3.16 -0.25
C ARG A 63 -7.82 2.41 0.93
N THR A 64 -6.83 3.01 1.59
CA THR A 64 -6.26 2.45 2.80
C THR A 64 -7.30 2.52 3.91
N THR A 65 -7.51 1.39 4.59
CA THR A 65 -8.47 1.29 5.69
C THR A 65 -7.88 1.85 6.98
N GLY A 66 -8.72 1.94 8.03
CA GLY A 66 -8.22 2.30 9.35
C GLY A 66 -7.12 1.36 9.82
N LEU A 67 -7.27 0.07 9.55
CA LEU A 67 -6.25 -0.92 9.89
C LEU A 67 -4.97 -0.66 9.09
N GLY A 68 -5.11 -0.29 7.81
CA GLY A 68 -3.96 0.08 6.99
C GLY A 68 -3.23 1.31 7.52
N ILE A 69 -3.97 2.29 8.03
CA ILE A 69 -3.37 3.47 8.66
C ILE A 69 -2.59 3.06 9.90
N GLN A 70 -3.13 2.13 10.70
CA GLN A 70 -2.42 1.62 11.87
C GLN A 70 -1.12 0.94 11.47
N TYR A 71 -1.14 0.18 10.38
CA TYR A 71 0.07 -0.44 9.86
C TYR A 71 1.11 0.61 9.50
N LEU A 72 0.69 1.65 8.78
CA LEU A 72 1.60 2.72 8.38
C LEU A 72 2.20 3.44 9.58
N THR A 73 1.37 3.74 10.58
CA THR A 73 1.84 4.39 11.79
C THR A 73 2.90 3.54 12.49
N LEU A 74 2.63 2.26 12.64
CA LEU A 74 3.55 1.34 13.26
C LEU A 74 4.84 1.19 12.46
N TYR A 75 4.70 1.04 11.15
CA TYR A 75 5.86 0.92 10.26
C TYR A 75 6.76 2.14 10.36
N ASN A 76 6.16 3.33 10.32
CA ASN A 76 6.92 4.58 10.39
C ASN A 76 7.57 4.76 11.76
N SER A 77 6.92 4.31 12.82
CA SER A 77 7.48 4.35 14.16
C SER A 77 8.71 3.45 14.28
N ILE A 78 8.61 2.25 13.76
CA ILE A 78 9.75 1.30 13.78
C ILE A 78 10.88 1.83 12.91
N LYS A 79 10.56 2.37 11.74
CA LYS A 79 11.56 2.94 10.86
C LYS A 79 12.28 4.11 11.50
N SER A 80 11.55 5.00 12.15
CA SER A 80 12.15 6.12 12.88
C SER A 80 13.03 5.64 14.02
N ALA A 81 12.59 4.66 14.77
CA ALA A 81 13.35 4.10 15.89
C ALA A 81 14.67 3.51 15.43
N SER A 82 14.73 2.97 14.22
CA SER A 82 15.96 2.37 13.70
C SER A 82 17.05 3.40 13.42
N TYR A 83 16.70 4.67 13.35
CA TYR A 83 17.69 5.74 13.19
C TYR A 83 18.22 6.25 14.53
N ILE A 84 17.59 5.88 15.61
CA ILE A 84 18.01 6.30 16.95
C ILE A 84 18.95 5.24 17.49
N ARG A 85 20.17 5.62 17.73
CA ARG A 85 21.13 4.71 18.33
C ARG A 85 21.04 4.82 19.84
N LEU A 86 20.66 3.75 20.43
CA LEU A 86 20.58 3.66 21.88
C LEU A 86 21.78 2.93 22.45
#